data_c0e8a98781bf98b36bad4fd40a0fc44e
#
_entry.id   c0e8a98781bf98b36bad4fd40a0fc44e
#
_cell.length_a   1.000
_cell.length_b   1.000
_cell.length_c   1.000
_cell.angle_alpha   90.00
_cell.angle_beta   90.00
_cell.angle_gamma   90.00
#
_symmetry.space_group_name_H-M   'P 1'
#
loop_
_entity.id
_entity.type
_entity.pdbx_description
1 polymer ?
#
loop_
_entity_poly.entity_id
_entity_poly.type
_entity_poly.pdbx_seq_one_letter_code
_entity_poly.pdbx_strand_id
1 'polypeptide(L)'
;LPASSQGRLTYGTGSGSAVSASTQYQYSGSPSLAQVVFTPTAGYSGTVDVSYTGYDEEDNRFTGTVRITVSASTTSAHFNDLGSYTWAVPAIDYLYGQGVVTGVGNGRFDPAGRTTRGQMALMLVRAFQFPQQSGNGFRDVPASSIYRNAIITAQALGIVEGDTNGNFRPDDPITRQDAFTMLSRAMRLSGWSFSDGTASDLAMYADGSQVSSYAVGPVGALVRLNIVQGDNQNKLNPRQ
;
A
#
# COMPACT_ATOMS: atom_id res chain seq x y z
N LEU A 1 2.34 0.59 24.28
CA LEU A 1 1.63 1.34 23.25
C LEU A 1 1.55 0.50 21.97
N PRO A 2 0.52 0.66 21.12
CA PRO A 2 0.40 -0.04 19.86
C PRO A 2 1.56 0.34 18.90
N ALA A 3 1.90 -0.57 17.98
CA ALA A 3 2.84 -0.26 16.90
C ALA A 3 2.24 0.83 15.99
N SER A 4 3.07 1.70 15.42
CA SER A 4 2.61 2.79 14.52
C SER A 4 1.87 2.26 13.28
N SER A 5 2.19 1.03 12.83
CA SER A 5 1.48 0.34 11.75
C SER A 5 0.06 -0.12 12.12
N GLN A 6 -0.26 -0.23 13.41
CA GLN A 6 -1.56 -0.65 13.91
C GLN A 6 -2.47 0.52 14.25
N GLY A 7 -1.90 1.61 14.76
CA GLY A 7 -2.65 2.78 15.19
C GLY A 7 -1.93 3.59 16.26
N ARG A 8 -2.64 4.55 16.81
CA ARG A 8 -2.13 5.41 17.88
C ARG A 8 -3.17 5.60 18.98
N LEU A 9 -2.68 5.78 20.19
CA LEU A 9 -3.48 6.26 21.31
C LEU A 9 -3.27 7.77 21.48
N THR A 10 -4.37 8.50 21.60
CA THR A 10 -4.36 9.94 21.86
C THR A 10 -5.21 10.25 23.09
N TYR A 11 -4.92 11.36 23.75
CA TYR A 11 -5.65 11.90 24.89
C TYR A 11 -6.39 13.17 24.47
N GLY A 12 -7.68 13.24 24.77
CA GLY A 12 -8.55 14.35 24.39
C GLY A 12 -9.30 14.13 23.08
N THR A 13 -10.09 15.10 22.66
CA THR A 13 -10.92 15.06 21.45
C THR A 13 -10.14 15.53 20.22
N GLY A 14 -10.46 14.98 19.05
CA GLY A 14 -9.86 15.39 17.76
C GLY A 14 -8.41 14.93 17.59
N SER A 15 -7.51 15.85 17.26
CA SER A 15 -6.06 15.60 17.11
C SER A 15 -5.29 15.62 18.44
N GLY A 16 -5.87 15.11 19.51
CA GLY A 16 -5.33 15.14 20.86
C GLY A 16 -3.86 14.73 20.98
N SER A 17 -3.24 15.07 22.11
CA SER A 17 -1.84 14.74 22.39
C SER A 17 -1.61 13.23 22.41
N ALA A 18 -0.43 12.78 21.97
CA ALA A 18 -0.08 11.37 22.05
C ALA A 18 -0.09 10.89 23.51
N VAL A 19 -0.65 9.69 23.75
CA VAL A 19 -0.58 9.05 25.06
C VAL A 19 0.86 8.69 25.37
N SER A 20 1.34 9.10 26.55
CA SER A 20 2.66 8.74 27.04
C SER A 20 2.59 7.54 27.98
N ALA A 21 3.49 6.58 27.81
CA ALA A 21 3.62 5.44 28.72
C ALA A 21 4.06 5.84 30.14
N SER A 22 4.60 7.06 30.33
CA SER A 22 5.02 7.60 31.61
C SER A 22 3.95 8.44 32.31
N THR A 23 2.80 8.66 31.68
CA THR A 23 1.70 9.43 32.25
C THR A 23 0.67 8.49 32.89
N GLN A 24 0.32 8.77 34.13
CA GLN A 24 -0.75 8.07 34.82
C GLN A 24 -2.10 8.71 34.46
N TYR A 25 -3.01 7.90 33.92
CA TYR A 25 -4.38 8.30 33.59
C TYR A 25 -5.32 7.77 34.66
N GLN A 26 -6.15 8.64 35.22
CA GLN A 26 -7.02 8.31 36.35
C GLN A 26 -8.39 7.85 35.89
N TYR A 27 -9.02 6.94 36.64
CA TYR A 27 -10.40 6.50 36.38
C TYR A 27 -11.39 7.66 36.60
N SER A 28 -11.21 8.39 37.68
CA SER A 28 -12.05 9.53 38.06
C SER A 28 -11.18 10.76 38.42
N GLY A 29 -10.57 11.37 37.41
CA GLY A 29 -9.67 12.51 37.68
C GLY A 29 -9.11 13.10 36.41
N SER A 30 -8.01 13.86 36.51
CA SER A 30 -7.31 14.44 35.37
C SER A 30 -5.83 14.09 35.42
N PRO A 31 -5.23 13.55 34.34
CA PRO A 31 -5.86 13.20 33.05
C PRO A 31 -6.76 11.95 33.16
N SER A 32 -7.96 12.01 32.60
CA SER A 32 -8.95 10.95 32.70
C SER A 32 -8.70 9.82 31.67
N LEU A 33 -8.71 8.57 32.14
CA LEU A 33 -8.62 7.40 31.26
C LEU A 33 -9.75 7.34 30.22
N ALA A 34 -10.94 7.87 30.53
CA ALA A 34 -12.07 7.93 29.63
C ALA A 34 -11.84 8.82 28.37
N GLN A 35 -10.80 9.66 28.38
CA GLN A 35 -10.43 10.50 27.26
C GLN A 35 -9.29 9.91 26.43
N VAL A 36 -8.84 8.70 26.71
CA VAL A 36 -7.89 7.98 25.87
C VAL A 36 -8.61 7.35 24.70
N VAL A 37 -8.19 7.71 23.49
CA VAL A 37 -8.83 7.28 22.24
C VAL A 37 -7.81 6.50 21.40
N PHE A 38 -8.21 5.33 20.92
CA PHE A 38 -7.46 4.59 19.91
C PHE A 38 -7.94 4.98 18.52
N THR A 39 -7.01 5.37 17.66
CA THR A 39 -7.25 5.63 16.24
C THR A 39 -6.44 4.65 15.43
N PRO A 40 -7.08 3.73 14.67
CA PRO A 40 -6.37 2.81 13.80
C PRO A 40 -5.59 3.55 12.71
N THR A 41 -4.47 3.00 12.29
CA THR A 41 -3.80 3.43 11.07
C THR A 41 -4.70 3.12 9.87
N ALA A 42 -4.76 4.05 8.91
CA ALA A 42 -5.59 3.88 7.72
C ALA A 42 -5.26 2.55 7.01
N GLY A 43 -6.29 1.76 6.69
CA GLY A 43 -6.16 0.45 6.08
C GLY A 43 -5.80 -0.70 7.04
N TYR A 44 -5.53 -0.42 8.31
CA TYR A 44 -5.29 -1.48 9.28
C TYR A 44 -6.59 -2.21 9.63
N SER A 45 -6.52 -3.54 9.67
CA SER A 45 -7.53 -4.42 10.29
C SER A 45 -6.82 -5.54 11.04
N GLY A 46 -7.39 -5.98 12.13
CA GLY A 46 -6.78 -6.99 12.98
C GLY A 46 -6.97 -6.69 14.46
N THR A 47 -6.19 -7.34 15.30
CA THR A 47 -6.24 -7.17 16.75
C THR A 47 -5.05 -6.37 17.25
N VAL A 48 -5.31 -5.42 18.13
CA VAL A 48 -4.31 -4.63 18.84
C VAL A 48 -4.43 -4.92 20.32
N ASP A 49 -3.37 -5.42 20.94
CA ASP A 49 -3.30 -5.64 22.36
C ASP A 49 -2.50 -4.50 23.01
N VAL A 50 -3.15 -3.76 23.90
CA VAL A 50 -2.55 -2.67 24.67
C VAL A 50 -2.42 -3.11 26.13
N SER A 51 -1.20 -3.44 26.55
CA SER A 51 -0.92 -3.76 27.94
C SER A 51 -0.80 -2.48 28.76
N TYR A 52 -1.31 -2.52 29.97
CA TYR A 52 -1.24 -1.42 30.92
C TYR A 52 -0.88 -1.90 32.33
N THR A 53 -0.36 -0.99 33.12
CA THR A 53 -0.19 -1.13 34.56
C THR A 53 -1.16 -0.18 35.26
N GLY A 54 -1.90 -0.68 36.21
CA GLY A 54 -2.78 0.10 37.07
C GLY A 54 -2.38 -0.03 38.52
N TYR A 55 -2.98 0.83 39.36
CA TYR A 55 -2.92 0.81 40.81
C TYR A 55 -4.34 0.97 41.35
N ASP A 56 -4.68 0.23 42.38
CA ASP A 56 -5.95 0.39 43.09
C ASP A 56 -5.88 1.53 44.14
N GLU A 57 -6.95 1.70 44.90
CA GLU A 57 -7.05 2.74 45.92
C GLU A 57 -6.07 2.50 47.11
N GLU A 58 -5.59 1.27 47.28
CA GLU A 58 -4.59 0.87 48.27
C GLU A 58 -3.16 0.83 47.72
N ASP A 59 -2.92 1.41 46.51
CA ASP A 59 -1.65 1.40 45.80
C ASP A 59 -1.12 0.01 45.41
N ASN A 60 -1.98 -1.02 45.38
CA ASN A 60 -1.56 -2.31 44.88
C ASN A 60 -1.48 -2.27 43.35
N ARG A 61 -0.34 -2.73 42.85
CA ARG A 61 -0.08 -2.78 41.42
C ARG A 61 -0.74 -3.97 40.73
N PHE A 62 -1.42 -3.71 39.64
CA PHE A 62 -1.92 -4.77 38.76
C PHE A 62 -1.55 -4.48 37.29
N THR A 63 -1.61 -5.52 36.47
CA THR A 63 -1.39 -5.40 35.01
C THR A 63 -2.58 -5.97 34.27
N GLY A 64 -2.88 -5.41 33.12
CA GLY A 64 -3.94 -5.89 32.26
C GLY A 64 -3.64 -5.65 30.79
N THR A 65 -4.51 -6.17 29.94
CA THR A 65 -4.43 -5.95 28.49
C THR A 65 -5.82 -5.60 27.97
N VAL A 66 -5.89 -4.50 27.25
CA VAL A 66 -7.07 -4.13 26.45
C VAL A 66 -6.87 -4.68 25.05
N ARG A 67 -7.80 -5.55 24.63
CA ARG A 67 -7.82 -6.08 23.27
C ARG A 67 -8.81 -5.30 22.43
N ILE A 68 -8.31 -4.67 21.36
CA ILE A 68 -9.08 -3.87 20.42
C ILE A 68 -9.11 -4.61 19.09
N THR A 69 -10.31 -4.97 18.62
CA THR A 69 -10.47 -5.56 17.29
C THR A 69 -10.90 -4.48 16.32
N VAL A 70 -10.09 -4.27 15.29
CA VAL A 70 -10.38 -3.36 14.18
C VAL A 70 -10.86 -4.18 13.01
N SER A 71 -12.14 -4.06 12.68
CA SER A 71 -12.74 -4.74 11.52
C SER A 71 -12.42 -3.98 10.24
N ALA A 72 -12.08 -4.70 9.16
CA ALA A 72 -11.97 -4.10 7.85
C ALA A 72 -13.33 -3.56 7.39
N SER A 73 -13.35 -2.35 6.82
CA SER A 73 -14.56 -1.86 6.14
C SER A 73 -14.84 -2.74 4.93
N THR A 74 -16.07 -3.18 4.80
CA THR A 74 -16.56 -3.94 3.64
C THR A 74 -17.29 -3.06 2.63
N THR A 75 -17.49 -1.78 2.97
CA THR A 75 -18.16 -0.80 2.11
C THR A 75 -17.23 0.39 1.91
N SER A 76 -16.98 0.74 0.65
CA SER A 76 -16.18 1.92 0.32
C SER A 76 -16.97 3.21 0.58
N ALA A 77 -16.27 4.22 1.09
CA ALA A 77 -16.80 5.57 1.23
C ALA A 77 -16.79 6.34 -0.10
N HIS A 78 -16.10 5.84 -1.12
CA HIS A 78 -15.79 6.57 -2.36
C HIS A 78 -16.32 5.91 -3.62
N PHE A 79 -16.48 4.56 -3.61
CA PHE A 79 -16.82 3.79 -4.79
C PHE A 79 -18.00 2.86 -4.54
N ASN A 80 -18.91 2.77 -5.51
CA ASN A 80 -20.17 2.03 -5.41
C ASN A 80 -20.14 0.66 -6.10
N ASP A 81 -19.03 0.27 -6.70
CA ASP A 81 -18.87 -0.97 -7.47
C ASP A 81 -17.92 -2.01 -6.85
N LEU A 82 -17.59 -1.86 -5.56
CA LEU A 82 -16.67 -2.75 -4.85
C LEU A 82 -17.37 -3.93 -4.12
N GLY A 83 -18.67 -4.12 -4.28
CA GLY A 83 -19.45 -5.09 -3.50
C GLY A 83 -18.94 -6.53 -3.53
N SER A 84 -18.38 -7.01 -4.65
CA SER A 84 -17.75 -8.32 -4.76
C SER A 84 -16.26 -8.34 -4.38
N TYR A 85 -15.69 -7.18 -4.08
CA TYR A 85 -14.26 -6.98 -3.80
C TYR A 85 -14.04 -6.37 -2.41
N THR A 86 -14.85 -6.77 -1.45
CA THR A 86 -14.84 -6.21 -0.08
C THR A 86 -13.47 -6.29 0.60
N TRP A 87 -12.67 -7.31 0.27
CA TRP A 87 -11.31 -7.49 0.76
C TRP A 87 -10.36 -6.36 0.31
N ALA A 88 -10.62 -5.73 -0.84
CA ALA A 88 -9.80 -4.68 -1.40
C ALA A 88 -10.21 -3.27 -0.95
N VAL A 89 -11.41 -3.11 -0.38
CA VAL A 89 -11.97 -1.82 0.04
C VAL A 89 -11.00 -1.00 0.89
N PRO A 90 -10.39 -1.54 1.97
CA PRO A 90 -9.50 -0.74 2.80
C PRO A 90 -8.28 -0.19 2.05
N ALA A 91 -7.71 -1.01 1.15
CA ALA A 91 -6.55 -0.59 0.36
C ALA A 91 -6.94 0.45 -0.70
N ILE A 92 -8.07 0.27 -1.37
CA ILE A 92 -8.58 1.19 -2.40
C ILE A 92 -8.92 2.54 -1.78
N ASP A 93 -9.66 2.56 -0.68
CA ASP A 93 -10.04 3.80 0.02
C ASP A 93 -8.81 4.53 0.57
N TYR A 94 -7.82 3.78 1.08
CA TYR A 94 -6.55 4.37 1.51
C TYR A 94 -5.81 5.03 0.35
N LEU A 95 -5.65 4.32 -0.78
CA LEU A 95 -4.96 4.85 -1.96
C LEU A 95 -5.72 6.04 -2.58
N TYR A 96 -7.04 6.03 -2.51
CA TYR A 96 -7.86 7.19 -2.91
C TYR A 96 -7.60 8.38 -2.00
N GLY A 97 -7.60 8.19 -0.69
CA GLY A 97 -7.29 9.24 0.29
C GLY A 97 -5.88 9.83 0.14
N GLN A 98 -4.93 9.05 -0.38
CA GLN A 98 -3.57 9.51 -0.71
C GLN A 98 -3.48 10.13 -2.12
N GLY A 99 -4.58 10.20 -2.88
CA GLY A 99 -4.58 10.72 -4.25
C GLY A 99 -3.86 9.83 -5.27
N VAL A 100 -3.52 8.59 -4.92
CA VAL A 100 -2.85 7.63 -5.80
C VAL A 100 -3.79 7.13 -6.88
N VAL A 101 -5.01 6.78 -6.50
CA VAL A 101 -6.08 6.35 -7.41
C VAL A 101 -7.25 7.34 -7.37
N THR A 102 -8.00 7.45 -8.48
CA THR A 102 -9.14 8.38 -8.59
C THR A 102 -10.41 7.70 -9.08
N GLY A 103 -10.36 6.40 -9.42
CA GLY A 103 -11.44 5.69 -10.07
C GLY A 103 -11.63 6.08 -11.54
N VAL A 104 -12.69 5.56 -12.14
CA VAL A 104 -13.02 5.72 -13.57
C VAL A 104 -14.18 6.71 -13.81
N GLY A 105 -14.59 7.43 -12.78
CA GLY A 105 -15.70 8.37 -12.81
C GLY A 105 -17.01 7.79 -12.29
N ASN A 106 -18.00 8.66 -12.10
CA ASN A 106 -19.35 8.30 -11.61
C ASN A 106 -19.36 7.49 -10.31
N GLY A 107 -18.39 7.71 -9.40
CA GLY A 107 -18.26 6.96 -8.16
C GLY A 107 -17.87 5.50 -8.36
N ARG A 108 -17.21 5.15 -9.47
CA ARG A 108 -16.77 3.78 -9.79
C ARG A 108 -15.25 3.68 -9.77
N PHE A 109 -14.76 2.53 -9.27
CA PHE A 109 -13.35 2.14 -9.28
C PHE A 109 -13.01 1.24 -10.48
N ASP A 110 -13.94 0.41 -10.91
CA ASP A 110 -13.79 -0.65 -11.92
C ASP A 110 -12.79 -1.76 -11.49
N PRO A 111 -13.07 -2.47 -10.39
CA PRO A 111 -12.13 -3.43 -9.82
C PRO A 111 -11.87 -4.66 -10.71
N ALA A 112 -12.75 -4.95 -11.68
CA ALA A 112 -12.58 -6.00 -12.68
C ALA A 112 -11.81 -5.54 -13.92
N GLY A 113 -11.62 -4.23 -14.07
CA GLY A 113 -10.93 -3.62 -15.20
C GLY A 113 -9.43 -3.97 -15.22
N ARG A 114 -8.87 -4.04 -16.41
CA ARG A 114 -7.42 -4.25 -16.55
C ARG A 114 -6.69 -2.93 -16.37
N THR A 115 -5.71 -2.92 -15.48
CA THR A 115 -4.82 -1.77 -15.32
C THR A 115 -3.93 -1.63 -16.53
N THR A 116 -3.85 -0.41 -17.07
CA THR A 116 -2.94 -0.12 -18.19
C THR A 116 -1.54 0.26 -17.71
N ARG A 117 -0.57 0.20 -18.61
CA ARG A 117 0.82 0.59 -18.35
C ARG A 117 0.92 2.06 -17.93
N GLY A 118 0.13 2.93 -18.57
CA GLY A 118 0.04 4.36 -18.24
C GLY A 118 -0.54 4.62 -16.85
N GLN A 119 -1.60 3.90 -16.50
CA GLN A 119 -2.19 3.95 -15.15
C GLN A 119 -1.18 3.51 -14.08
N MET A 120 -0.46 2.41 -14.32
CA MET A 120 0.54 1.92 -13.37
C MET A 120 1.67 2.94 -13.16
N ALA A 121 2.19 3.54 -14.23
CA ALA A 121 3.20 4.60 -14.13
C ALA A 121 2.69 5.80 -13.31
N LEU A 122 1.46 6.23 -13.55
CA LEU A 122 0.84 7.34 -12.81
C LEU A 122 0.67 7.00 -11.33
N MET A 123 0.16 5.80 -11.02
CA MET A 123 -0.02 5.36 -9.63
C MET A 123 1.31 5.30 -8.87
N LEU A 124 2.38 4.78 -9.48
CA LEU A 124 3.69 4.71 -8.83
C LEU A 124 4.28 6.11 -8.58
N VAL A 125 4.24 7.00 -9.57
CA VAL A 125 4.76 8.37 -9.40
C VAL A 125 4.01 9.10 -8.28
N ARG A 126 2.70 8.92 -8.17
CA ARG A 126 1.88 9.50 -7.09
C ARG A 126 2.15 8.85 -5.74
N ALA A 127 2.18 7.51 -5.67
CA ALA A 127 2.35 6.77 -4.43
C ALA A 127 3.69 7.07 -3.74
N PHE A 128 4.75 7.19 -4.53
CA PHE A 128 6.08 7.50 -4.03
C PHE A 128 6.42 9.01 -4.07
N GLN A 129 5.46 9.84 -4.50
CA GLN A 129 5.59 11.30 -4.55
C GLN A 129 6.86 11.76 -5.29
N PHE A 130 7.21 11.05 -6.37
CA PHE A 130 8.39 11.43 -7.16
C PHE A 130 8.21 12.81 -7.78
N PRO A 131 9.21 13.71 -7.62
CA PRO A 131 9.16 15.01 -8.23
C PRO A 131 9.17 14.88 -9.75
N GLN A 132 8.38 15.72 -10.42
CA GLN A 132 8.30 15.72 -11.89
C GLN A 132 9.68 15.88 -12.52
N GLN A 133 9.99 15.02 -13.48
CA GLN A 133 11.23 15.06 -14.24
C GLN A 133 10.97 15.57 -15.66
N SER A 134 12.04 16.07 -16.28
CA SER A 134 12.04 16.47 -17.68
C SER A 134 12.57 15.33 -18.57
N GLY A 135 12.09 15.27 -19.80
CA GLY A 135 12.54 14.27 -20.78
C GLY A 135 11.73 14.33 -22.06
N ASN A 136 12.18 13.62 -23.07
CA ASN A 136 11.49 13.58 -24.37
C ASN A 136 10.24 12.69 -24.35
N GLY A 137 10.17 11.73 -23.42
CA GLY A 137 9.11 10.73 -23.34
C GLY A 137 9.22 9.69 -24.48
N PHE A 138 8.11 9.01 -24.73
CA PHE A 138 8.01 7.98 -25.76
C PHE A 138 7.21 8.50 -26.96
N ARG A 139 7.48 7.92 -28.13
CA ARG A 139 6.90 8.36 -29.43
C ARG A 139 5.37 8.26 -29.47
N ASP A 140 4.82 7.28 -28.80
CA ASP A 140 3.39 6.95 -28.73
C ASP A 140 2.65 7.59 -27.57
N VAL A 141 3.32 8.47 -26.80
CA VAL A 141 2.71 9.20 -25.68
C VAL A 141 2.52 10.66 -26.07
N PRO A 142 1.34 11.05 -26.59
CA PRO A 142 1.09 12.40 -27.06
C PRO A 142 1.13 13.43 -25.92
N ALA A 143 1.35 14.69 -26.27
CA ALA A 143 1.40 15.79 -25.29
C ALA A 143 0.09 15.96 -24.51
N SER A 144 -1.04 15.56 -25.07
CA SER A 144 -2.36 15.60 -24.47
C SER A 144 -2.66 14.44 -23.53
N SER A 145 -1.79 13.42 -23.46
CA SER A 145 -2.01 12.27 -22.58
C SER A 145 -1.94 12.67 -21.11
N ILE A 146 -2.93 12.27 -20.34
CA ILE A 146 -2.97 12.47 -18.87
C ILE A 146 -1.84 11.74 -18.15
N TYR A 147 -1.26 10.71 -18.77
CA TYR A 147 -0.15 9.92 -18.23
C TYR A 147 1.22 10.49 -18.59
N ARG A 148 1.30 11.47 -19.52
CA ARG A 148 2.57 11.91 -20.10
C ARG A 148 3.61 12.31 -19.06
N ASN A 149 3.25 13.20 -18.13
CA ASN A 149 4.19 13.68 -17.12
C ASN A 149 4.68 12.54 -16.20
N ALA A 150 3.78 11.64 -15.82
CA ALA A 150 4.15 10.48 -15.00
C ALA A 150 5.05 9.50 -15.77
N ILE A 151 4.76 9.27 -17.05
CA ILE A 151 5.58 8.38 -17.90
C ILE A 151 6.98 8.98 -18.11
N ILE A 152 7.09 10.28 -18.39
CA ILE A 152 8.39 10.98 -18.52
C ILE A 152 9.17 10.88 -17.20
N THR A 153 8.51 11.13 -16.07
CA THR A 153 9.13 11.02 -14.75
C THR A 153 9.61 9.58 -14.49
N ALA A 154 8.76 8.59 -14.73
CA ALA A 154 9.10 7.19 -14.54
C ALA A 154 10.24 6.72 -15.48
N GLN A 155 10.30 7.25 -16.70
CA GLN A 155 11.38 6.97 -17.65
C GLN A 155 12.70 7.60 -17.17
N ALA A 156 12.69 8.88 -16.82
CA ALA A 156 13.88 9.60 -16.35
C ALA A 156 14.48 8.98 -15.08
N LEU A 157 13.64 8.40 -14.24
CA LEU A 157 14.03 7.69 -13.01
C LEU A 157 14.39 6.20 -13.26
N GLY A 158 14.26 5.69 -14.48
CA GLY A 158 14.55 4.29 -14.79
C GLY A 158 13.52 3.28 -14.23
N ILE A 159 12.33 3.76 -13.84
CA ILE A 159 11.23 2.87 -13.39
C ILE A 159 10.63 2.12 -14.57
N VAL A 160 10.49 2.81 -15.71
CA VAL A 160 9.92 2.25 -16.93
C VAL A 160 10.90 2.33 -18.09
N GLU A 161 10.78 1.36 -18.98
CA GLU A 161 11.49 1.28 -20.25
C GLU A 161 10.46 1.12 -21.37
N GLY A 162 10.81 1.62 -22.55
CA GLY A 162 10.04 1.41 -23.77
C GLY A 162 10.41 0.09 -24.47
N ASP A 163 9.70 -0.21 -25.54
CA ASP A 163 10.10 -1.27 -26.45
C ASP A 163 11.26 -0.83 -27.37
N THR A 164 11.77 -1.78 -28.15
CA THR A 164 12.88 -1.54 -29.10
C THR A 164 12.55 -0.50 -30.18
N ASN A 165 11.27 -0.18 -30.38
CA ASN A 165 10.81 0.83 -31.32
C ASN A 165 10.62 2.22 -30.67
N GLY A 166 10.93 2.36 -29.39
CA GLY A 166 10.78 3.61 -28.63
C GLY A 166 9.33 3.92 -28.23
N ASN A 167 8.47 2.90 -28.13
CA ASN A 167 7.09 3.05 -27.67
C ASN A 167 6.95 2.59 -26.21
N PHE A 168 6.04 3.20 -25.48
CA PHE A 168 5.68 2.83 -24.12
C PHE A 168 4.41 1.99 -24.06
N ARG A 169 3.48 2.22 -24.97
CA ARG A 169 2.13 1.61 -25.05
C ARG A 169 1.31 1.91 -23.80
N PRO A 170 0.98 3.17 -23.56
CA PRO A 170 0.34 3.60 -22.31
C PRO A 170 -1.03 2.96 -22.06
N ASP A 171 -1.77 2.65 -23.13
CA ASP A 171 -3.14 2.12 -23.07
C ASP A 171 -3.19 0.58 -23.10
N ASP A 172 -2.05 -0.09 -23.34
CA ASP A 172 -1.99 -1.54 -23.27
C ASP A 172 -2.12 -2.02 -21.81
N PRO A 173 -2.84 -3.14 -21.57
CA PRO A 173 -2.86 -3.77 -20.27
C PRO A 173 -1.45 -4.12 -19.80
N ILE A 174 -1.15 -3.82 -18.53
CA ILE A 174 0.13 -4.20 -17.94
C ILE A 174 0.08 -5.65 -17.43
N THR A 175 1.14 -6.41 -17.65
CA THR A 175 1.26 -7.73 -17.02
C THR A 175 1.65 -7.61 -15.54
N ARG A 176 1.29 -8.61 -14.72
CA ARG A 176 1.66 -8.59 -13.29
C ARG A 176 3.17 -8.54 -13.09
N GLN A 177 3.96 -9.29 -13.88
CA GLN A 177 5.43 -9.24 -13.78
C GLN A 177 5.99 -7.86 -14.13
N ASP A 178 5.41 -7.15 -15.11
CA ASP A 178 5.82 -5.77 -15.44
C ASP A 178 5.45 -4.80 -14.32
N ALA A 179 4.24 -4.91 -13.79
CA ALA A 179 3.79 -4.09 -12.67
C ALA A 179 4.70 -4.27 -11.44
N PHE A 180 5.06 -5.50 -11.11
CA PHE A 180 5.97 -5.81 -10.01
C PHE A 180 7.40 -5.34 -10.28
N THR A 181 7.87 -5.42 -11.53
CA THR A 181 9.17 -4.89 -11.92
C THR A 181 9.23 -3.37 -11.72
N MET A 182 8.20 -2.66 -12.18
CA MET A 182 8.08 -1.22 -11.98
C MET A 182 8.00 -0.85 -10.49
N LEU A 183 7.20 -1.60 -9.70
CA LEU A 183 7.08 -1.39 -8.26
C LEU A 183 8.42 -1.59 -7.54
N SER A 184 9.15 -2.67 -7.82
CA SER A 184 10.46 -2.95 -7.22
C SER A 184 11.46 -1.83 -7.51
N ARG A 185 11.48 -1.29 -8.74
CA ARG A 185 12.34 -0.16 -9.11
C ARG A 185 11.97 1.11 -8.35
N ALA A 186 10.66 1.42 -8.26
CA ALA A 186 10.16 2.58 -7.53
C ALA A 186 10.49 2.52 -6.02
N MET A 187 10.34 1.35 -5.39
CA MET A 187 10.69 1.14 -3.99
C MET A 187 12.17 1.41 -3.71
N ARG A 188 13.07 0.92 -4.57
CA ARG A 188 14.52 1.18 -4.42
C ARG A 188 14.85 2.65 -4.50
N LEU A 189 14.25 3.37 -5.43
CA LEU A 189 14.43 4.82 -5.58
C LEU A 189 13.90 5.60 -4.37
N SER A 190 12.94 5.04 -3.65
CA SER A 190 12.38 5.61 -2.42
C SER A 190 13.17 5.25 -1.16
N GLY A 191 14.36 4.64 -1.31
CA GLY A 191 15.25 4.32 -0.19
C GLY A 191 15.06 2.92 0.41
N TRP A 192 14.20 2.06 -0.16
CA TRP A 192 14.13 0.66 0.27
C TRP A 192 15.37 -0.10 -0.19
N SER A 193 16.10 -0.67 0.78
CA SER A 193 17.32 -1.44 0.51
C SER A 193 17.00 -2.94 0.53
N PHE A 194 17.07 -3.57 -0.63
CA PHE A 194 16.93 -5.02 -0.79
C PHE A 194 17.66 -5.50 -2.05
N SER A 195 18.18 -6.72 -2.01
CA SER A 195 18.83 -7.38 -3.16
C SER A 195 17.79 -7.95 -4.12
N ASP A 196 18.20 -8.16 -5.37
CA ASP A 196 17.40 -8.90 -6.34
C ASP A 196 17.12 -10.33 -5.84
N GLY A 197 15.95 -10.82 -6.21
CA GLY A 197 15.58 -12.20 -6.02
C GLY A 197 16.22 -13.11 -7.07
N THR A 198 15.97 -14.40 -6.92
CA THR A 198 16.46 -15.46 -7.80
C THR A 198 15.31 -16.36 -8.24
N ALA A 199 15.56 -17.25 -9.18
CA ALA A 199 14.58 -18.28 -9.57
C ALA A 199 14.16 -19.18 -8.39
N SER A 200 15.04 -19.37 -7.40
CA SER A 200 14.73 -20.15 -6.21
C SER A 200 13.64 -19.51 -5.34
N ASP A 201 13.58 -18.17 -5.30
CA ASP A 201 12.54 -17.45 -4.58
C ASP A 201 11.14 -17.65 -5.21
N LEU A 202 11.10 -18.00 -6.49
CA LEU A 202 9.87 -18.23 -7.26
C LEU A 202 9.50 -19.73 -7.35
N ALA A 203 10.38 -20.64 -6.95
CA ALA A 203 10.21 -22.08 -7.12
C ALA A 203 9.03 -22.67 -6.33
N MET A 204 8.58 -21.96 -5.30
CA MET A 204 7.39 -22.35 -4.53
C MET A 204 6.08 -22.18 -5.30
N TYR A 205 6.06 -21.38 -6.37
CA TYR A 205 4.87 -21.12 -7.17
C TYR A 205 4.81 -22.03 -8.39
N ALA A 206 3.62 -22.57 -8.67
CA ALA A 206 3.40 -23.52 -9.76
C ALA A 206 3.77 -22.98 -11.16
N ASP A 207 3.75 -21.67 -11.32
CA ASP A 207 4.08 -20.96 -12.56
C ASP A 207 5.31 -20.04 -12.42
N GLY A 208 6.09 -20.20 -11.35
CA GLY A 208 7.27 -19.37 -11.10
C GLY A 208 8.29 -19.37 -12.25
N SER A 209 8.42 -20.51 -12.94
CA SER A 209 9.29 -20.65 -14.14
C SER A 209 8.79 -19.88 -15.37
N GLN A 210 7.54 -19.39 -15.37
CA GLN A 210 6.98 -18.58 -16.46
C GLN A 210 7.29 -17.08 -16.32
N VAL A 211 7.89 -16.67 -15.19
CA VAL A 211 8.38 -15.31 -15.01
C VAL A 211 9.54 -15.06 -15.98
N SER A 212 9.43 -14.01 -16.78
CA SER A 212 10.46 -13.66 -17.77
C SER A 212 11.78 -13.31 -17.07
N SER A 213 12.90 -13.58 -17.73
CA SER A 213 14.26 -13.44 -17.14
C SER A 213 14.52 -12.07 -16.52
N TYR A 214 14.07 -10.97 -17.19
CA TYR A 214 14.22 -9.61 -16.66
C TYR A 214 13.43 -9.34 -15.37
N ALA A 215 12.36 -10.10 -15.15
CA ALA A 215 11.45 -9.90 -14.02
C ALA A 215 11.78 -10.82 -12.82
N VAL A 216 12.62 -11.84 -13.01
CA VAL A 216 12.98 -12.80 -11.93
C VAL A 216 13.54 -12.08 -10.71
N GLY A 217 14.51 -11.19 -10.89
CA GLY A 217 15.10 -10.41 -9.80
C GLY A 217 14.08 -9.57 -9.04
N PRO A 218 13.37 -8.66 -9.73
CA PRO A 218 12.35 -7.82 -9.13
C PRO A 218 11.23 -8.60 -8.44
N VAL A 219 10.62 -9.57 -9.12
CA VAL A 219 9.50 -10.36 -8.56
C VAL A 219 9.94 -11.21 -7.39
N GLY A 220 11.08 -11.89 -7.49
CA GLY A 220 11.64 -12.69 -6.40
C GLY A 220 11.98 -11.86 -5.17
N ALA A 221 12.48 -10.63 -5.36
CA ALA A 221 12.70 -9.70 -4.25
C ALA A 221 11.39 -9.35 -3.53
N LEU A 222 10.31 -9.02 -4.26
CA LEU A 222 9.01 -8.69 -3.69
C LEU A 222 8.35 -9.90 -3.00
N VAL A 223 8.58 -11.12 -3.50
CA VAL A 223 8.16 -12.36 -2.84
C VAL A 223 8.86 -12.52 -1.50
N ARG A 224 10.19 -12.38 -1.44
CA ARG A 224 10.94 -12.45 -0.18
C ARG A 224 10.53 -11.39 0.85
N LEU A 225 10.16 -10.21 0.37
CA LEU A 225 9.63 -9.12 1.21
C LEU A 225 8.17 -9.34 1.62
N ASN A 226 7.56 -10.45 1.21
CA ASN A 226 6.15 -10.76 1.45
C ASN A 226 5.16 -9.71 0.92
N ILE A 227 5.58 -8.93 -0.10
CA ILE A 227 4.74 -7.92 -0.79
C ILE A 227 3.92 -8.59 -1.88
N VAL A 228 4.49 -9.59 -2.55
CA VAL A 228 3.83 -10.39 -3.58
C VAL A 228 3.60 -11.80 -3.08
N GLN A 229 2.37 -12.26 -3.23
CA GLN A 229 1.94 -13.60 -2.89
C GLN A 229 1.24 -14.23 -4.10
N GLY A 230 1.18 -15.55 -4.14
CA GLY A 230 0.40 -16.29 -5.12
C GLY A 230 -1.09 -16.27 -4.80
N ASP A 231 -1.88 -16.70 -5.79
CA ASP A 231 -3.30 -16.95 -5.59
C ASP A 231 -3.56 -18.23 -4.77
N ASN A 232 -4.84 -18.57 -4.59
CA ASN A 232 -5.26 -19.79 -3.87
C ASN A 232 -4.86 -21.11 -4.57
N GLN A 233 -4.32 -21.05 -5.78
CA GLN A 233 -3.74 -22.18 -6.52
C GLN A 233 -2.20 -22.14 -6.49
N ASN A 234 -1.63 -21.30 -5.65
CA ASN A 234 -0.20 -21.08 -5.54
C ASN A 234 0.46 -20.65 -6.86
N LYS A 235 -0.17 -19.70 -7.59
CA LYS A 235 0.32 -19.15 -8.85
C LYS A 235 0.55 -17.64 -8.74
N LEU A 236 1.62 -17.17 -9.36
CA LEU A 236 1.92 -15.74 -9.50
C LEU A 236 1.14 -15.08 -10.64
N ASN A 237 0.73 -15.85 -11.64
CA ASN A 237 0.08 -15.37 -12.86
C ASN A 237 0.87 -14.25 -13.56
N PRO A 238 2.16 -14.45 -13.87
CA PRO A 238 3.07 -13.35 -14.24
C PRO A 238 2.67 -12.63 -15.54
N ARG A 239 1.97 -13.31 -16.42
CA ARG A 239 1.57 -12.79 -17.75
C ARG A 239 0.12 -12.32 -17.82
N GLN A 240 -0.60 -12.37 -16.72
CA GLN A 240 -1.98 -11.92 -16.64
C GLN A 240 -2.05 -10.38 -16.61
#